data_371c678e26a4a94e37216789938e4a2d
#
_entry.id   371c678e26a4a94e37216789938e4a2d
#
_cell.length_a   1.000
_cell.length_b   1.000
_cell.length_c   1.000
_cell.angle_alpha   90.00
_cell.angle_beta   90.00
_cell.angle_gamma   90.00
#
_symmetry.space_group_name_H-M   'P 1'
#
loop_
_entity.id
_entity.type
_entity.pdbx_description
1 polymer ?
#
loop_
_entity_poly.entity_id
_entity_poly.type
_entity_poly.pdbx_seq_one_letter_code
_entity_poly.pdbx_strand_id
1 'polypeptide(L)'
;MTLDRTTAGGGYFPTAHIHALVREFPVISLTLGQRMVTPSGVQEGVSFARHSSEYQSAARRLVAQSRLSLEEPPTISSIVDALYEHVSVQQERGLPPAVRELEDGVLVAAVAGEPSLVEFGLRLARQMVDVWPKSRLPLDWKGSSIWLTGLEERIADPSVLSGVVEQQISFHKLVKVPSV
;
A
#
# COMPACT_ATOMS: atom_id res chain seq x y z
N MET A 1 -12.70 0.01 -2.43
CA MET A 1 -13.04 -0.96 -1.36
C MET A 1 -13.07 -2.34 -1.97
N THR A 2 -12.36 -3.28 -1.42
CA THR A 2 -12.37 -4.69 -1.85
C THR A 2 -13.11 -5.54 -0.82
N LEU A 3 -13.53 -6.73 -1.23
CA LEU A 3 -14.27 -7.67 -0.41
C LEU A 3 -13.45 -8.96 -0.28
N ASP A 4 -12.75 -9.09 0.84
CA ASP A 4 -12.08 -10.35 1.17
C ASP A 4 -13.11 -11.31 1.81
N ARG A 5 -13.22 -12.54 1.29
CA ARG A 5 -14.12 -13.52 1.87
C ARG A 5 -13.68 -13.93 3.27
N THR A 6 -14.64 -14.15 4.16
CA THR A 6 -14.37 -14.78 5.46
C THR A 6 -13.99 -16.26 5.26
N THR A 7 -13.24 -16.82 6.18
CA THR A 7 -12.76 -18.22 6.13
C THR A 7 -13.93 -19.23 6.02
N ALA A 8 -15.10 -18.90 6.60
CA ALA A 8 -16.29 -19.71 6.54
C ALA A 8 -17.15 -19.50 5.26
N GLY A 9 -16.73 -18.58 4.36
CA GLY A 9 -17.43 -18.30 3.10
C GLY A 9 -18.82 -17.63 3.24
N GLY A 10 -19.30 -17.40 4.45
CA GLY A 10 -20.61 -16.81 4.73
C GLY A 10 -20.63 -15.27 4.79
N GLY A 11 -19.53 -14.61 4.52
CA GLY A 11 -19.39 -13.16 4.61
C GLY A 11 -18.11 -12.63 3.97
N TYR A 12 -17.82 -11.36 4.20
CA TYR A 12 -16.63 -10.69 3.72
C TYR A 12 -16.10 -9.69 4.77
N PHE A 13 -14.82 -9.36 4.66
CA PHE A 13 -14.20 -8.26 5.41
C PHE A 13 -14.19 -7.01 4.54
N PRO A 14 -14.89 -5.93 4.94
CA PRO A 14 -14.74 -4.63 4.30
C PRO A 14 -13.27 -4.18 4.43
N THR A 15 -12.68 -3.79 3.30
CA THR A 15 -11.27 -3.42 3.25
C THR A 15 -11.10 -2.17 2.38
N ALA A 16 -10.37 -1.18 2.88
CA ALA A 16 -9.88 -0.06 2.10
C ALA A 16 -8.44 -0.36 1.67
N HIS A 17 -8.09 0.01 0.44
CA HIS A 17 -6.72 -0.11 -0.08
C HIS A 17 -6.33 1.14 -0.83
N ILE A 18 -5.03 1.44 -0.81
CA ILE A 18 -4.40 2.31 -1.77
C ILE A 18 -3.70 1.44 -2.80
N HIS A 19 -3.78 1.84 -4.06
CA HIS A 19 -3.12 1.18 -5.16
C HIS A 19 -2.01 2.08 -5.68
N ALA A 20 -0.78 1.63 -5.56
CA ALA A 20 0.35 2.28 -6.19
C ALA A 20 0.48 1.77 -7.64
N LEU A 21 0.40 2.68 -8.61
CA LEU A 21 0.48 2.37 -10.04
C LEU A 21 1.92 2.43 -10.59
N VAL A 22 2.91 2.30 -9.72
CA VAL A 22 4.33 2.48 -10.03
C VAL A 22 5.04 1.17 -10.41
N ARG A 23 4.28 0.09 -10.64
CA ARG A 23 4.82 -1.21 -11.06
C ARG A 23 4.41 -1.52 -12.48
N GLU A 24 5.31 -2.22 -13.20
CA GLU A 24 5.03 -2.67 -14.55
C GLU A 24 3.78 -3.56 -14.61
N PHE A 25 3.04 -3.39 -15.70
CA PHE A 25 1.90 -4.24 -16.03
C PHE A 25 2.29 -5.74 -16.01
N PRO A 26 1.42 -6.67 -15.55
CA PRO A 26 0.05 -6.46 -15.06
C PRO A 26 -0.07 -6.24 -13.54
N VAL A 27 1.01 -5.88 -12.87
CA VAL A 27 1.08 -5.86 -11.40
C VAL A 27 0.57 -4.54 -10.84
N ILE A 28 -0.56 -4.57 -10.13
CA ILE A 28 -0.97 -3.48 -9.23
C ILE A 28 -0.52 -3.84 -7.81
N SER A 29 0.15 -2.91 -7.15
CA SER A 29 0.46 -3.07 -5.74
C SER A 29 -0.75 -2.69 -4.89
N LEU A 30 -1.22 -3.64 -4.07
CA LEU A 30 -2.21 -3.42 -3.03
C LEU A 30 -1.48 -3.02 -1.76
N THR A 31 -1.27 -1.74 -1.56
CA THR A 31 -0.56 -1.21 -0.40
C THR A 31 -1.51 -0.52 0.57
N LEU A 32 -1.12 -0.43 1.83
CA LEU A 32 -1.92 0.16 2.91
C LEU A 32 -3.35 -0.39 3.02
N GLY A 33 -3.53 -1.70 2.82
CA GLY A 33 -4.82 -2.35 3.02
C GLY A 33 -5.22 -2.32 4.50
N GLN A 34 -6.39 -1.76 4.79
CA GLN A 34 -6.97 -1.75 6.12
C GLN A 34 -8.32 -2.46 6.12
N ARG A 35 -8.42 -3.53 6.90
CA ARG A 35 -9.69 -4.19 7.20
C ARG A 35 -10.44 -3.47 8.30
N MET A 36 -11.76 -3.48 8.21
CA MET A 36 -12.62 -3.00 9.30
C MET A 36 -12.38 -3.82 10.56
N VAL A 37 -12.24 -3.13 11.69
CA VAL A 37 -12.03 -3.75 13.00
C VAL A 37 -13.06 -3.26 14.03
N THR A 38 -13.29 -4.09 15.05
CA THR A 38 -14.05 -3.69 16.23
C THR A 38 -13.24 -2.69 17.09
N PRO A 39 -13.85 -2.00 18.06
CA PRO A 39 -13.12 -1.16 19.02
C PRO A 39 -12.01 -1.91 19.78
N SER A 40 -12.12 -3.23 19.92
CA SER A 40 -11.09 -4.08 20.53
C SER A 40 -9.99 -4.52 19.54
N GLY A 41 -10.01 -4.07 18.29
CA GLY A 41 -8.99 -4.39 17.28
C GLY A 41 -9.19 -5.74 16.57
N VAL A 42 -10.29 -6.43 16.80
CA VAL A 42 -10.60 -7.70 16.12
C VAL A 42 -11.17 -7.41 14.73
N GLN A 43 -10.71 -8.14 13.70
CA GLN A 43 -11.26 -8.02 12.34
C GLN A 43 -12.76 -8.32 12.34
N GLU A 44 -13.53 -7.42 11.72
CA GLU A 44 -14.99 -7.52 11.69
C GLU A 44 -15.48 -7.77 10.27
N GLY A 45 -16.19 -8.87 10.09
CA GLY A 45 -16.80 -9.26 8.82
C GLY A 45 -18.27 -8.86 8.75
N VAL A 46 -18.76 -8.69 7.53
CA VAL A 46 -20.18 -8.52 7.21
C VAL A 46 -20.70 -9.81 6.58
N SER A 47 -21.79 -10.36 7.13
CA SER A 47 -22.45 -11.51 6.53
C SER A 47 -23.11 -11.14 5.20
N PHE A 48 -23.01 -12.01 4.20
CA PHE A 48 -23.71 -11.80 2.93
C PHE A 48 -25.23 -11.67 3.10
N ALA A 49 -25.81 -12.41 4.06
CA ALA A 49 -27.24 -12.32 4.36
C ALA A 49 -27.67 -10.95 4.90
N ARG A 50 -26.75 -10.20 5.51
CA ARG A 50 -26.98 -8.87 6.09
C ARG A 50 -26.38 -7.73 5.26
N HIS A 51 -25.83 -8.04 4.09
CA HIS A 51 -25.15 -7.04 3.25
C HIS A 51 -26.01 -5.79 3.02
N SER A 52 -27.26 -5.96 2.57
CA SER A 52 -28.14 -4.84 2.23
C SER A 52 -28.45 -3.91 3.41
N SER A 53 -28.49 -4.44 4.64
CA SER A 53 -28.78 -3.66 5.85
C SER A 53 -27.53 -3.08 6.52
N GLU A 54 -26.36 -3.72 6.36
CA GLU A 54 -25.14 -3.35 7.10
C GLU A 54 -24.10 -2.64 6.24
N TYR A 55 -24.18 -2.73 4.89
CA TYR A 55 -23.15 -2.20 4.00
C TYR A 55 -22.82 -0.73 4.26
N GLN A 56 -23.84 0.14 4.33
CA GLN A 56 -23.60 1.58 4.52
C GLN A 56 -22.97 1.89 5.89
N SER A 57 -23.37 1.18 6.93
CA SER A 57 -22.78 1.34 8.26
C SER A 57 -21.34 0.86 8.29
N ALA A 58 -21.06 -0.30 7.67
CA ALA A 58 -19.71 -0.84 7.55
C ALA A 58 -18.79 0.09 6.75
N ALA A 59 -19.29 0.65 5.64
CA ALA A 59 -18.54 1.60 4.83
C ALA A 59 -18.17 2.87 5.63
N ARG A 60 -19.12 3.48 6.35
CA ARG A 60 -18.87 4.64 7.21
C ARG A 60 -17.85 4.35 8.30
N ARG A 61 -17.93 3.18 8.94
CA ARG A 61 -16.98 2.77 9.98
C ARG A 61 -15.59 2.55 9.39
N LEU A 62 -15.49 1.94 8.20
CA LEU A 62 -14.23 1.76 7.52
C LEU A 62 -13.57 3.09 7.15
N VAL A 63 -14.36 4.05 6.64
CA VAL A 63 -13.90 5.43 6.38
C VAL A 63 -13.37 6.08 7.65
N ALA A 64 -14.10 5.99 8.76
CA ALA A 64 -13.68 6.56 10.04
C ALA A 64 -12.43 5.89 10.65
N GLN A 65 -12.13 4.65 10.26
CA GLN A 65 -10.94 3.90 10.69
C GLN A 65 -9.75 4.07 9.74
N SER A 66 -9.97 4.66 8.56
CA SER A 66 -8.90 4.82 7.57
C SER A 66 -7.83 5.79 8.07
N ARG A 67 -6.55 5.42 7.90
CA ARG A 67 -5.41 6.28 8.22
C ARG A 67 -5.33 7.51 7.32
N LEU A 68 -5.80 7.36 6.09
CA LEU A 68 -5.91 8.46 5.13
C LEU A 68 -7.37 8.86 4.99
N SER A 69 -7.62 10.16 4.85
CA SER A 69 -8.96 10.65 4.55
C SER A 69 -9.46 9.99 3.26
N LEU A 70 -10.69 9.47 3.29
CA LEU A 70 -11.40 8.98 2.11
C LEU A 70 -12.49 9.96 1.67
N GLU A 71 -12.65 11.07 2.38
CA GLU A 71 -13.60 12.16 2.07
C GLU A 71 -12.95 13.21 1.17
N GLU A 72 -11.64 13.43 1.36
CA GLU A 72 -10.85 14.32 0.52
C GLU A 72 -9.68 13.54 -0.09
N PRO A 73 -9.25 13.87 -1.32
CA PRO A 73 -8.06 13.25 -1.91
C PRO A 73 -6.85 13.48 -1.01
N PRO A 74 -6.16 12.40 -0.57
CA PRO A 74 -4.95 12.56 0.23
C PRO A 74 -3.84 13.18 -0.62
N THR A 75 -2.95 13.96 0.00
CA THR A 75 -1.75 14.46 -0.68
C THR A 75 -0.73 13.33 -0.88
N ILE A 76 0.14 13.47 -1.87
CA ILE A 76 1.24 12.53 -2.09
C ILE A 76 2.09 12.36 -0.82
N SER A 77 2.42 13.46 -0.14
CA SER A 77 3.17 13.42 1.11
C SER A 77 2.45 12.57 2.16
N SER A 78 1.16 12.77 2.38
CA SER A 78 0.40 11.97 3.37
C SER A 78 0.33 10.48 3.00
N ILE A 79 0.28 10.14 1.71
CA ILE A 79 0.32 8.74 1.25
C ILE A 79 1.70 8.13 1.55
N VAL A 80 2.78 8.83 1.18
CA VAL A 80 4.15 8.36 1.38
C VAL A 80 4.48 8.22 2.87
N ASP A 81 4.08 9.21 3.69
CA ASP A 81 4.26 9.17 5.14
C ASP A 81 3.52 7.97 5.76
N ALA A 82 2.29 7.70 5.31
CA ALA A 82 1.53 6.54 5.78
C ALA A 82 2.19 5.19 5.37
N LEU A 83 2.82 5.11 4.19
CA LEU A 83 3.59 3.95 3.76
C LEU A 83 4.82 3.74 4.65
N TYR A 84 5.58 4.77 4.92
CA TYR A 84 6.78 4.69 5.75
C TYR A 84 6.45 4.41 7.23
N GLU A 85 5.38 5.02 7.76
CA GLU A 85 4.87 4.69 9.08
C GLU A 85 4.46 3.20 9.17
N HIS A 86 3.78 2.69 8.13
CA HIS A 86 3.41 1.29 8.07
C HIS A 86 4.63 0.37 8.17
N VAL A 87 5.71 0.67 7.44
CA VAL A 87 6.98 -0.08 7.50
C VAL A 87 7.54 -0.11 8.93
N SER A 88 7.60 1.04 9.59
CA SER A 88 8.11 1.17 10.96
C SER A 88 7.26 0.40 11.96
N VAL A 89 5.95 0.52 11.89
CA VAL A 89 5.00 -0.19 12.76
C VAL A 89 5.08 -1.71 12.57
N GLN A 90 5.22 -2.19 11.33
CA GLN A 90 5.41 -3.62 11.06
C GLN A 90 6.68 -4.13 11.72
N GLN A 91 7.77 -3.40 11.61
CA GLN A 91 9.05 -3.74 12.22
C GLN A 91 8.96 -3.78 13.76
N GLU A 92 8.39 -2.73 14.38
CA GLU A 92 8.24 -2.64 15.83
C GLU A 92 7.40 -3.79 16.42
N ARG A 93 6.39 -4.23 15.69
CA ARG A 93 5.52 -5.35 16.09
C ARG A 93 6.09 -6.73 15.76
N GLY A 94 7.27 -6.81 15.16
CA GLY A 94 7.88 -8.07 14.73
C GLY A 94 7.05 -8.80 13.66
N LEU A 95 6.28 -8.08 12.87
CA LEU A 95 5.49 -8.61 11.76
C LEU A 95 6.36 -8.84 10.50
N PRO A 96 5.86 -9.53 9.45
CA PRO A 96 6.62 -9.68 8.21
C PRO A 96 7.06 -8.34 7.63
N PRO A 97 8.27 -8.25 7.04
CA PRO A 97 8.77 -7.03 6.42
C PRO A 97 7.83 -6.44 5.38
N ALA A 98 7.55 -5.16 5.48
CA ALA A 98 6.72 -4.42 4.54
C ALA A 98 7.57 -3.90 3.35
N VAL A 99 8.25 -4.82 2.66
CA VAL A 99 9.20 -4.51 1.56
C VAL A 99 8.51 -3.76 0.44
N ARG A 100 7.30 -4.20 0.05
CA ARG A 100 6.55 -3.59 -1.06
C ARG A 100 6.07 -2.19 -0.73
N GLU A 101 5.61 -1.99 0.47
CA GLU A 101 5.15 -0.67 0.94
C GLU A 101 6.30 0.33 0.96
N LEU A 102 7.48 -0.11 1.37
CA LEU A 102 8.68 0.73 1.34
C LEU A 102 9.10 1.07 -0.09
N GLU A 103 9.14 0.09 -1.00
CA GLU A 103 9.40 0.35 -2.42
C GLU A 103 8.37 1.33 -3.01
N ASP A 104 7.08 1.06 -2.80
CA ASP A 104 6.00 1.88 -3.35
C ASP A 104 6.09 3.31 -2.83
N GLY A 105 6.44 3.52 -1.55
CA GLY A 105 6.67 4.85 -0.99
C GLY A 105 7.78 5.62 -1.71
N VAL A 106 8.92 4.97 -1.95
CA VAL A 106 10.05 5.58 -2.67
C VAL A 106 9.68 5.89 -4.13
N LEU A 107 9.02 4.96 -4.81
CA LEU A 107 8.65 5.12 -6.23
C LEU A 107 7.56 6.18 -6.42
N VAL A 108 6.56 6.21 -5.55
CA VAL A 108 5.51 7.25 -5.56
C VAL A 108 6.12 8.62 -5.32
N ALA A 109 7.03 8.75 -4.34
CA ALA A 109 7.74 10.00 -4.09
C ALA A 109 8.58 10.45 -5.30
N ALA A 110 9.23 9.51 -6.00
CA ALA A 110 10.04 9.80 -7.18
C ALA A 110 9.18 10.31 -8.35
N VAL A 111 8.06 9.65 -8.66
CA VAL A 111 7.12 10.08 -9.71
C VAL A 111 6.53 11.46 -9.38
N ALA A 112 6.25 11.73 -8.11
CA ALA A 112 5.71 13.01 -7.67
C ALA A 112 6.74 14.16 -7.65
N GLY A 113 8.01 13.88 -7.88
CA GLY A 113 9.07 14.88 -7.84
C GLY A 113 9.40 15.38 -6.43
N GLU A 114 9.28 14.52 -5.42
CA GLU A 114 9.49 14.83 -3.99
C GLU A 114 10.85 14.29 -3.49
N PRO A 115 11.98 14.93 -3.81
CA PRO A 115 13.31 14.38 -3.55
C PRO A 115 13.61 14.15 -2.07
N SER A 116 13.05 14.95 -1.17
CA SER A 116 13.23 14.78 0.27
C SER A 116 12.57 13.51 0.79
N LEU A 117 11.40 13.15 0.25
CA LEU A 117 10.72 11.90 0.58
C LEU A 117 11.43 10.68 -0.02
N VAL A 118 11.99 10.81 -1.22
CA VAL A 118 12.84 9.78 -1.84
C VAL A 118 14.07 9.52 -0.98
N GLU A 119 14.78 10.57 -0.58
CA GLU A 119 15.98 10.45 0.26
C GLU A 119 15.67 9.80 1.61
N PHE A 120 14.57 10.23 2.25
CA PHE A 120 14.11 9.63 3.50
C PHE A 120 13.80 8.14 3.32
N GLY A 121 13.07 7.77 2.27
CA GLY A 121 12.70 6.38 1.98
C GLY A 121 13.91 5.50 1.69
N LEU A 122 14.88 5.98 0.93
CA LEU A 122 16.15 5.26 0.68
C LEU A 122 16.98 5.07 1.96
N ARG A 123 17.00 6.07 2.83
CA ARG A 123 17.66 5.95 4.14
C ARG A 123 16.96 4.91 5.00
N LEU A 124 15.63 4.95 5.06
CA LEU A 124 14.82 3.94 5.76
C LEU A 124 15.06 2.54 5.16
N ALA A 125 15.10 2.41 3.84
CA ALA A 125 15.38 1.14 3.16
C ALA A 125 16.73 0.53 3.59
N ARG A 126 17.80 1.34 3.61
CA ARG A 126 19.13 0.89 4.08
C ARG A 126 19.12 0.45 5.54
N GLN A 127 18.36 1.13 6.41
CA GLN A 127 18.22 0.72 7.82
C GLN A 127 17.42 -0.58 7.97
N MET A 128 16.34 -0.72 7.20
CA MET A 128 15.44 -1.87 7.33
C MET A 128 16.06 -3.17 6.82
N VAL A 129 16.86 -3.16 5.74
CA VAL A 129 17.48 -4.38 5.20
C VAL A 129 18.42 -5.08 6.18
N ASP A 130 19.01 -4.34 7.12
CA ASP A 130 19.92 -4.87 8.12
C ASP A 130 19.18 -5.54 9.30
N VAL A 131 17.94 -5.13 9.56
CA VAL A 131 17.16 -5.60 10.71
C VAL A 131 16.04 -6.59 10.33
N TRP A 132 15.70 -6.70 9.07
CA TRP A 132 14.66 -7.63 8.62
C TRP A 132 15.07 -9.10 8.83
N PRO A 133 14.18 -9.91 9.44
CA PRO A 133 14.47 -11.32 9.64
C PRO A 133 14.48 -12.05 8.29
N LYS A 134 15.61 -12.66 7.95
CA LYS A 134 15.83 -13.37 6.67
C LYS A 134 14.77 -14.44 6.38
N SER A 135 14.23 -15.09 7.41
CA SER A 135 13.20 -16.12 7.27
C SER A 135 11.81 -15.59 6.92
N ARG A 136 11.62 -14.27 6.91
CA ARG A 136 10.32 -13.61 6.63
C ARG A 136 10.36 -12.72 5.39
N LEU A 137 11.50 -12.68 4.70
CA LEU A 137 11.63 -11.96 3.42
C LEU A 137 10.87 -12.70 2.32
N PRO A 138 10.47 -11.99 1.24
CA PRO A 138 9.82 -12.61 0.08
C PRO A 138 10.62 -13.81 -0.47
N LEU A 139 9.93 -14.80 -1.01
CA LEU A 139 10.57 -16.02 -1.55
C LEU A 139 11.52 -15.73 -2.73
N ASP A 140 11.30 -14.64 -3.45
CA ASP A 140 12.09 -14.15 -4.57
C ASP A 140 13.19 -13.17 -4.16
N TRP A 141 13.46 -13.03 -2.85
CA TRP A 141 14.49 -12.13 -2.33
C TRP A 141 15.89 -12.58 -2.75
N LYS A 142 16.55 -11.74 -3.56
CA LYS A 142 17.88 -11.99 -4.10
C LYS A 142 19.02 -11.40 -3.24
N GLY A 143 18.69 -10.69 -2.19
CA GLY A 143 19.64 -10.04 -1.29
C GLY A 143 19.47 -8.52 -1.20
N SER A 144 19.91 -7.96 -0.06
CA SER A 144 19.74 -6.54 0.27
C SER A 144 20.41 -5.60 -0.75
N SER A 145 21.64 -5.91 -1.16
CA SER A 145 22.37 -5.08 -2.13
C SER A 145 21.69 -5.06 -3.49
N ILE A 146 21.24 -6.23 -3.99
CA ILE A 146 20.56 -6.35 -5.28
C ILE A 146 19.25 -5.57 -5.24
N TRP A 147 18.50 -5.70 -4.15
CA TRP A 147 17.24 -5.00 -3.97
C TRP A 147 17.41 -3.48 -3.91
N LEU A 148 18.38 -2.98 -3.11
CA LEU A 148 18.67 -1.54 -3.00
C LEU A 148 19.13 -0.96 -4.34
N THR A 149 20.07 -1.63 -5.02
CA THR A 149 20.52 -1.19 -6.34
C THR A 149 19.35 -1.15 -7.33
N GLY A 150 18.54 -2.17 -7.39
CA GLY A 150 17.35 -2.18 -8.26
C GLY A 150 16.34 -1.09 -7.93
N LEU A 151 16.18 -0.72 -6.66
CA LEU A 151 15.33 0.40 -6.26
C LEU A 151 15.94 1.75 -6.71
N GLU A 152 17.26 1.95 -6.51
CA GLU A 152 17.98 3.13 -6.94
C GLU A 152 17.97 3.30 -8.47
N GLU A 153 18.14 2.21 -9.22
CA GLU A 153 18.04 2.22 -10.69
C GLU A 153 16.65 2.64 -11.18
N ARG A 154 15.59 2.16 -10.52
CA ARG A 154 14.20 2.50 -10.89
C ARG A 154 13.87 3.97 -10.69
N ILE A 155 14.46 4.63 -9.70
CA ILE A 155 14.21 6.06 -9.43
C ILE A 155 15.20 6.98 -10.17
N ALA A 156 16.23 6.44 -10.81
CA ALA A 156 17.23 7.22 -11.54
C ALA A 156 16.62 7.98 -12.73
N ASP A 157 15.55 7.43 -13.32
CA ASP A 157 14.80 8.08 -14.40
C ASP A 157 13.29 8.10 -14.10
N PRO A 158 12.79 9.16 -13.44
CA PRO A 158 11.38 9.31 -13.13
C PRO A 158 10.46 9.30 -14.36
N SER A 159 10.97 9.59 -15.55
CA SER A 159 10.16 9.58 -16.78
C SER A 159 9.73 8.15 -17.15
N VAL A 160 10.58 7.17 -16.89
CA VAL A 160 10.25 5.74 -17.07
C VAL A 160 9.12 5.33 -16.12
N LEU A 161 9.19 5.75 -14.86
CA LEU A 161 8.13 5.49 -13.89
C LEU A 161 6.81 6.16 -14.29
N SER A 162 6.85 7.40 -14.79
CA SER A 162 5.66 8.09 -15.29
C SER A 162 5.02 7.32 -16.44
N GLY A 163 5.82 6.78 -17.36
CA GLY A 163 5.34 5.91 -18.44
C GLY A 163 4.66 4.64 -17.92
N VAL A 164 5.18 4.03 -16.85
CA VAL A 164 4.53 2.89 -16.19
C VAL A 164 3.17 3.29 -15.62
N VAL A 165 3.09 4.44 -14.92
CA VAL A 165 1.82 4.94 -14.37
C VAL A 165 0.79 5.17 -15.47
N GLU A 166 1.16 5.80 -16.58
CA GLU A 166 0.28 6.03 -17.73
C GLU A 166 -0.23 4.71 -18.33
N GLN A 167 0.63 3.72 -18.48
CA GLN A 167 0.23 2.39 -18.94
C GLN A 167 -0.77 1.74 -17.99
N GLN A 168 -0.56 1.82 -16.68
CA GLN A 168 -1.46 1.28 -15.66
C GLN A 168 -2.83 1.98 -15.71
N ILE A 169 -2.84 3.31 -15.78
CA ILE A 169 -4.08 4.11 -15.92
C ILE A 169 -4.86 3.67 -17.15
N SER A 170 -4.20 3.56 -18.30
CA SER A 170 -4.81 3.15 -19.56
C SER A 170 -5.36 1.73 -19.50
N PHE A 171 -4.55 0.79 -19.04
CA PHE A 171 -4.92 -0.62 -18.97
C PHE A 171 -6.11 -0.89 -18.05
N HIS A 172 -6.09 -0.30 -16.87
CA HIS A 172 -7.16 -0.45 -15.89
C HIS A 172 -8.35 0.49 -16.13
N LYS A 173 -8.34 1.26 -17.23
CA LYS A 173 -9.40 2.20 -17.60
C LYS A 173 -9.70 3.24 -16.52
N LEU A 174 -8.66 3.71 -15.83
CA LEU A 174 -8.77 4.64 -14.70
C LEU A 174 -8.84 6.11 -15.13
N VAL A 175 -8.86 6.43 -16.43
CA VAL A 175 -8.87 7.81 -16.98
C VAL A 175 -9.99 8.69 -16.39
N LYS A 176 -11.07 8.07 -15.90
CA LYS A 176 -12.20 8.79 -15.28
C LYS A 176 -12.12 8.84 -13.76
N VAL A 177 -11.11 8.21 -13.16
CA VAL A 177 -10.90 8.21 -11.73
C VAL A 177 -10.03 9.41 -11.39
N PRO A 178 -10.41 10.28 -10.44
CA PRO A 178 -9.54 11.36 -10.00
C PRO A 178 -8.20 10.78 -9.52
N SER A 179 -7.10 11.31 -10.03
CA SER A 179 -5.75 10.98 -9.57
C SER A 179 -5.22 12.13 -8.69
N VAL A 180 -4.41 11.79 -7.73
CA VAL A 180 -3.70 12.73 -6.86
C VAL A 180 -2.30 12.94 -7.40
#